data_4bf08973267c85929eb24e361ae030d3
#
_entry.id   4bf08973267c85929eb24e361ae030d3
#
_cell.length_a   1.000
_cell.length_b   1.000
_cell.length_c   1.000
_cell.angle_alpha   90.00
_cell.angle_beta   90.00
_cell.angle_gamma   90.00
#
_symmetry.space_group_name_H-M   'P 1'
#
loop_
_entity.id
_entity.type
_entity.pdbx_description
1 polymer ?
#
loop_
_entity_poly.entity_id
_entity_poly.type
_entity_poly.pdbx_seq_one_letter_code
_entity_poly.pdbx_strand_id
1 'polypeptide(L)'
;RSPLERTEHGAVANQRAPRLNLECLYGAGPAGAPYLFDRDDPAKFLLSPNGTDVPRTRQGVALIGDPRNDSHLFMNRMHLAFLRAHNAFVDAARDQGIGADAVFDAARQALTWHYQWAVAELFLPGLVGAELMADLRAGHVSLPLPEGLTLPYEFADAAYRYGHSQIRQSYRIAPGAEPLSIFPDLIGFRPVPAQRDVDWRLMFDGPDGATDGIEAQRALRISERMPVALIRLPQELSGAVA
;
A
#
# COMPACT_ATOMS: atom_id res chain seq x y z
N ARG A 1 -5.45 5.00 -13.15
CA ARG A 1 -6.46 4.08 -13.68
C ARG A 1 -5.75 2.85 -14.21
N SER A 2 -6.21 1.63 -13.86
CA SER A 2 -5.80 0.45 -14.63
C SER A 2 -6.24 0.67 -16.09
N PRO A 3 -5.39 0.42 -17.07
CA PRO A 3 -5.83 0.46 -18.44
C PRO A 3 -6.96 -0.56 -18.60
N LEU A 4 -8.09 -0.08 -19.09
CA LEU A 4 -9.27 -0.89 -19.35
C LEU A 4 -9.32 -1.11 -20.87
N GLU A 5 -9.12 -2.34 -21.32
CA GLU A 5 -9.40 -2.71 -22.70
C GLU A 5 -10.84 -3.19 -22.83
N ARG A 6 -11.55 -2.68 -23.82
CA ARG A 6 -12.85 -3.25 -24.20
C ARG A 6 -12.61 -4.52 -25.00
N THR A 7 -13.14 -5.62 -24.53
CA THR A 7 -13.20 -6.86 -25.31
C THR A 7 -14.18 -6.72 -26.47
N GLU A 8 -14.10 -7.60 -27.47
CA GLU A 8 -15.03 -7.65 -28.60
C GLU A 8 -16.51 -7.75 -28.20
N HIS A 9 -16.80 -8.18 -26.97
CA HIS A 9 -18.15 -8.29 -26.42
C HIS A 9 -18.52 -7.10 -25.50
N GLY A 10 -17.74 -6.00 -25.50
CA GLY A 10 -18.02 -4.82 -24.71
C GLY A 10 -17.69 -4.95 -23.22
N ALA A 11 -17.18 -6.08 -22.77
CA ALA A 11 -16.71 -6.26 -21.40
C ALA A 11 -15.38 -5.50 -21.20
N VAL A 12 -15.19 -4.97 -19.99
CA VAL A 12 -13.99 -4.22 -19.64
C VAL A 12 -13.05 -5.15 -18.91
N ALA A 13 -11.94 -5.51 -19.52
CA ALA A 13 -10.92 -6.35 -18.89
C ALA A 13 -9.97 -5.51 -18.01
N ASN A 14 -9.68 -6.01 -16.84
CA ASN A 14 -8.61 -5.46 -16.00
C ASN A 14 -7.27 -6.08 -16.42
N GLN A 15 -6.36 -5.27 -16.92
CA GLN A 15 -5.02 -5.73 -17.34
C GLN A 15 -4.08 -6.03 -16.16
N ARG A 16 -4.46 -5.68 -14.94
CA ARG A 16 -3.64 -5.98 -13.75
C ARG A 16 -3.87 -7.42 -13.29
N ALA A 17 -2.76 -8.12 -13.03
CA ALA A 17 -2.81 -9.45 -12.47
C ALA A 17 -3.21 -9.39 -10.98
N PRO A 18 -4.21 -10.19 -10.51
CA PRO A 18 -4.66 -10.19 -9.12
C PRO A 18 -3.74 -11.06 -8.23
N ARG A 19 -2.44 -10.75 -8.19
CA ARG A 19 -1.43 -11.66 -7.57
C ARG A 19 -0.74 -11.09 -6.34
N LEU A 20 -1.15 -9.95 -5.78
CA LEU A 20 -0.42 -9.30 -4.68
C LEU A 20 1.08 -9.16 -4.99
N ASN A 21 1.42 -8.72 -6.20
CA ASN A 21 2.77 -8.71 -6.77
C ASN A 21 3.46 -7.36 -6.70
N LEU A 22 2.89 -6.40 -5.95
CA LEU A 22 3.42 -5.05 -5.77
C LEU A 22 3.61 -4.25 -7.09
N GLU A 23 2.77 -4.48 -8.10
CA GLU A 23 2.80 -3.71 -9.35
C GLU A 23 2.76 -2.19 -9.12
N CYS A 24 2.03 -1.74 -8.10
CA CYS A 24 1.96 -0.34 -7.71
C CYS A 24 3.31 0.24 -7.24
N LEU A 25 4.25 -0.62 -6.84
CA LEU A 25 5.61 -0.26 -6.45
C LEU A 25 6.54 -0.29 -7.66
N TYR A 26 6.57 -1.43 -8.36
CA TYR A 26 7.57 -1.73 -9.40
C TYR A 26 7.25 -1.14 -10.77
N GLY A 27 5.98 -0.78 -11.04
CA GLY A 27 5.57 -0.36 -12.39
C GLY A 27 5.97 -1.41 -13.44
N ALA A 28 6.59 -0.93 -14.52
CA ALA A 28 7.13 -1.79 -15.59
C ALA A 28 8.58 -2.26 -15.34
N GLY A 29 9.09 -2.10 -14.13
CA GLY A 29 10.46 -2.45 -13.76
C GLY A 29 11.54 -1.50 -14.31
N PRO A 30 12.83 -1.77 -14.04
CA PRO A 30 13.93 -0.87 -14.42
C PRO A 30 14.01 -0.61 -15.94
N ALA A 31 13.69 -1.60 -16.75
CA ALA A 31 13.72 -1.45 -18.21
C ALA A 31 12.55 -0.63 -18.76
N GLY A 32 11.35 -0.79 -18.19
CA GLY A 32 10.14 -0.12 -18.69
C GLY A 32 9.82 1.21 -18.00
N ALA A 33 10.32 1.41 -16.78
CA ALA A 33 10.09 2.62 -15.97
C ALA A 33 11.40 3.06 -15.27
N PRO A 34 12.48 3.35 -16.02
CA PRO A 34 13.81 3.62 -15.44
C PRO A 34 13.81 4.83 -14.49
N TYR A 35 12.89 5.76 -14.63
CA TYR A 35 12.75 6.95 -13.77
C TYR A 35 12.35 6.64 -12.31
N LEU A 36 11.93 5.41 -12.02
CA LEU A 36 11.60 4.95 -10.67
C LEU A 36 12.84 4.44 -9.93
N PHE A 37 13.94 4.19 -10.66
CA PHE A 37 15.12 3.53 -10.13
C PHE A 37 16.31 4.48 -10.10
N ASP A 38 17.27 4.16 -9.25
CA ASP A 38 18.52 4.92 -9.15
C ASP A 38 19.32 4.75 -10.45
N ARG A 39 19.90 5.85 -10.95
CA ARG A 39 20.63 5.85 -12.22
C ARG A 39 21.97 5.11 -12.12
N ASP A 40 22.62 5.23 -10.98
CA ASP A 40 23.94 4.66 -10.75
C ASP A 40 23.85 3.22 -10.24
N ASP A 41 22.70 2.85 -9.67
CA ASP A 41 22.37 1.49 -9.22
C ASP A 41 20.93 1.11 -9.62
N PRO A 42 20.69 0.71 -10.86
CA PRO A 42 19.34 0.41 -11.36
C PRO A 42 18.64 -0.77 -10.67
N ALA A 43 19.33 -1.53 -9.83
CA ALA A 43 18.72 -2.54 -8.99
C ALA A 43 17.96 -1.92 -7.81
N LYS A 44 18.22 -0.67 -7.44
CA LYS A 44 17.59 0.05 -6.35
C LYS A 44 16.57 1.06 -6.83
N PHE A 45 15.55 1.30 -6.03
CA PHE A 45 14.65 2.43 -6.23
C PHE A 45 15.36 3.76 -5.95
N LEU A 46 15.01 4.75 -6.75
CA LEU A 46 15.34 6.14 -6.48
C LEU A 46 14.64 6.58 -5.18
N LEU A 47 15.37 7.26 -4.32
CA LEU A 47 14.85 7.94 -3.12
C LEU A 47 15.05 9.45 -3.25
N SER A 48 14.34 10.24 -2.44
CA SER A 48 14.63 11.66 -2.32
C SER A 48 16.07 11.85 -1.78
N PRO A 49 16.75 12.98 -2.06
CA PRO A 49 18.15 13.18 -1.67
C PRO A 49 18.45 12.99 -0.18
N ASN A 50 17.50 13.32 0.69
CA ASN A 50 17.59 13.11 2.14
C ASN A 50 16.93 11.81 2.61
N GLY A 51 16.34 11.05 1.69
CA GLY A 51 15.63 9.80 1.98
C GLY A 51 14.31 9.97 2.76
N THR A 52 13.84 11.19 3.04
CA THR A 52 12.68 11.43 3.91
C THR A 52 11.34 11.51 3.18
N ASP A 53 11.35 11.52 1.87
CA ASP A 53 10.13 11.49 1.05
C ASP A 53 10.33 10.55 -0.15
N VAL A 54 9.27 10.23 -0.87
CA VAL A 54 9.36 9.63 -2.19
C VAL A 54 10.03 10.61 -3.17
N PRO A 55 10.68 10.13 -4.24
CA PRO A 55 11.26 11.04 -5.23
C PRO A 55 10.17 11.86 -5.90
N ARG A 56 10.48 13.14 -6.18
CA ARG A 56 9.52 14.07 -6.79
C ARG A 56 10.15 14.87 -7.92
N THR A 57 9.30 15.27 -8.87
CA THR A 57 9.66 16.27 -9.87
C THR A 57 9.85 17.64 -9.21
N ARG A 58 10.40 18.61 -9.97
CA ARG A 58 10.48 20.01 -9.51
C ARG A 58 9.13 20.65 -9.21
N GLN A 59 8.05 20.12 -9.76
CA GLN A 59 6.67 20.56 -9.52
C GLN A 59 6.01 19.86 -8.31
N GLY A 60 6.75 19.01 -7.59
CA GLY A 60 6.27 18.30 -6.42
C GLY A 60 5.51 16.99 -6.73
N VAL A 61 5.38 16.61 -8.00
CA VAL A 61 4.71 15.37 -8.39
C VAL A 61 5.58 14.17 -8.00
N ALA A 62 4.99 13.20 -7.30
CA ALA A 62 5.69 11.98 -6.89
C ALA A 62 6.06 11.10 -8.11
N LEU A 63 7.31 10.65 -8.15
CA LEU A 63 7.82 9.69 -9.14
C LEU A 63 7.72 8.29 -8.56
N ILE A 64 6.55 7.69 -8.65
CA ILE A 64 6.20 6.38 -8.09
C ILE A 64 5.38 5.57 -9.09
N GLY A 65 5.32 4.25 -8.92
CA GLY A 65 4.65 3.34 -9.85
C GLY A 65 3.13 3.49 -9.91
N ASP A 66 2.50 4.00 -8.85
CA ASP A 66 1.07 4.30 -8.84
C ASP A 66 0.82 5.61 -8.08
N PRO A 67 0.34 6.67 -8.78
CA PRO A 67 0.13 7.99 -8.18
C PRO A 67 -0.88 7.98 -7.03
N ARG A 68 -1.76 6.98 -6.93
CA ARG A 68 -2.70 6.83 -5.82
C ARG A 68 -2.00 6.61 -4.48
N ASN A 69 -0.76 6.11 -4.50
CA ASN A 69 0.04 5.93 -3.29
C ASN A 69 0.60 7.26 -2.73
N ASP A 70 0.42 8.38 -3.44
CA ASP A 70 0.70 9.73 -2.92
C ASP A 70 -0.57 10.50 -2.51
N SER A 71 -1.74 9.88 -2.54
CA SER A 71 -3.01 10.56 -2.25
C SER A 71 -3.21 10.93 -0.77
N HIS A 72 -2.51 10.27 0.14
CA HIS A 72 -2.63 10.45 1.57
C HIS A 72 -1.29 10.20 2.27
N LEU A 73 -1.02 10.92 3.37
CA LEU A 73 0.25 10.82 4.09
C LEU A 73 0.62 9.39 4.45
N PHE A 74 -0.31 8.62 5.05
CA PHE A 74 -0.03 7.23 5.44
C PHE A 74 0.33 6.34 4.24
N MET A 75 -0.37 6.52 3.11
CA MET A 75 -0.07 5.75 1.89
C MET A 75 1.31 6.10 1.34
N ASN A 76 1.66 7.40 1.30
CA ASN A 76 2.98 7.86 0.90
C ASN A 76 4.09 7.31 1.79
N ARG A 77 3.91 7.36 3.12
CA ARG A 77 4.89 6.83 4.09
C ARG A 77 5.05 5.31 3.97
N MET A 78 3.96 4.58 3.79
CA MET A 78 3.99 3.14 3.55
C MET A 78 4.73 2.83 2.24
N HIS A 79 4.43 3.55 1.17
CA HIS A 79 5.12 3.39 -0.11
C HIS A 79 6.64 3.62 0.05
N LEU A 80 7.04 4.71 0.73
CA LEU A 80 8.46 4.98 1.03
C LEU A 80 9.12 3.85 1.83
N ALA A 81 8.42 3.28 2.81
CA ALA A 81 8.94 2.15 3.59
C ALA A 81 9.21 0.93 2.69
N PHE A 82 8.34 0.65 1.73
CA PHE A 82 8.55 -0.43 0.75
C PHE A 82 9.68 -0.15 -0.23
N LEU A 83 9.87 1.11 -0.68
CA LEU A 83 11.05 1.47 -1.50
C LEU A 83 12.35 1.21 -0.74
N ARG A 84 12.42 1.63 0.53
CA ARG A 84 13.57 1.40 1.40
C ARG A 84 13.82 -0.09 1.67
N ALA A 85 12.74 -0.86 1.92
CA ALA A 85 12.84 -2.29 2.16
C ALA A 85 13.41 -3.01 0.93
N HIS A 86 12.94 -2.67 -0.28
CA HIS A 86 13.53 -3.22 -1.50
C HIS A 86 15.03 -2.92 -1.61
N ASN A 87 15.43 -1.67 -1.37
CA ASN A 87 16.83 -1.27 -1.44
C ASN A 87 17.69 -2.04 -0.42
N ALA A 88 17.17 -2.28 0.79
CA ALA A 88 17.83 -3.12 1.79
C ALA A 88 17.93 -4.60 1.35
N PHE A 89 16.88 -5.13 0.69
CA PHE A 89 16.96 -6.49 0.13
C PHE A 89 17.96 -6.60 -1.02
N VAL A 90 18.15 -5.54 -1.81
CA VAL A 90 19.24 -5.49 -2.81
C VAL A 90 20.60 -5.63 -2.16
N ASP A 91 20.84 -4.86 -1.08
CA ASP A 91 22.11 -4.94 -0.34
C ASP A 91 22.30 -6.32 0.28
N ALA A 92 21.30 -6.87 0.95
CA ALA A 92 21.34 -8.20 1.54
C ALA A 92 21.57 -9.31 0.49
N ALA A 93 21.00 -9.19 -0.70
CA ALA A 93 21.22 -10.14 -1.79
C ALA A 93 22.68 -10.10 -2.30
N ARG A 94 23.26 -8.92 -2.40
CA ARG A 94 24.68 -8.74 -2.74
C ARG A 94 25.60 -9.35 -1.69
N ASP A 95 25.31 -9.12 -0.42
CA ASP A 95 26.07 -9.70 0.70
C ASP A 95 26.03 -11.23 0.68
N GLN A 96 24.96 -11.81 0.13
CA GLN A 96 24.82 -13.27 -0.10
C GLN A 96 25.50 -13.74 -1.40
N GLY A 97 26.15 -12.83 -2.15
CA GLY A 97 26.89 -13.18 -3.38
C GLY A 97 25.99 -13.32 -4.62
N ILE A 98 24.75 -12.81 -4.60
CA ILE A 98 23.88 -12.83 -5.78
C ILE A 98 24.47 -11.85 -6.82
N GLY A 99 24.61 -12.35 -8.05
CA GLY A 99 25.19 -11.60 -9.15
C GLY A 99 24.35 -10.42 -9.60
N ALA A 100 24.98 -9.42 -10.22
CA ALA A 100 24.37 -8.17 -10.63
C ALA A 100 23.12 -8.35 -11.50
N ASP A 101 23.10 -9.37 -12.38
CA ASP A 101 21.99 -9.63 -13.29
C ASP A 101 20.75 -10.21 -12.59
N ALA A 102 20.90 -10.80 -11.39
CA ALA A 102 19.85 -11.45 -10.64
C ALA A 102 19.41 -10.69 -9.38
N VAL A 103 20.19 -9.71 -8.92
CA VAL A 103 19.98 -9.07 -7.63
C VAL A 103 18.66 -8.31 -7.53
N PHE A 104 18.23 -7.64 -8.60
CA PHE A 104 16.94 -6.95 -8.64
C PHE A 104 15.76 -7.92 -8.47
N ASP A 105 15.76 -9.01 -9.23
CA ASP A 105 14.68 -10.00 -9.18
C ASP A 105 14.66 -10.73 -7.83
N ALA A 106 15.81 -11.03 -7.25
CA ALA A 106 15.92 -11.61 -5.92
C ALA A 106 15.32 -10.69 -4.84
N ALA A 107 15.67 -9.42 -4.85
CA ALA A 107 15.14 -8.42 -3.93
C ALA A 107 13.62 -8.20 -4.12
N ARG A 108 13.17 -8.13 -5.37
CA ARG A 108 11.74 -8.05 -5.72
C ARG A 108 10.97 -9.25 -5.20
N GLN A 109 11.48 -10.45 -5.42
CA GLN A 109 10.85 -11.68 -4.95
C GLN A 109 10.77 -11.71 -3.43
N ALA A 110 11.86 -11.40 -2.73
CA ALA A 110 11.90 -11.35 -1.27
C ALA A 110 10.85 -10.38 -0.72
N LEU A 111 10.81 -9.13 -1.22
CA LEU A 111 9.83 -8.15 -0.75
C LEU A 111 8.39 -8.56 -1.09
N THR A 112 8.15 -9.14 -2.26
CA THR A 112 6.82 -9.63 -2.65
C THR A 112 6.35 -10.74 -1.73
N TRP A 113 7.23 -11.69 -1.37
CA TRP A 113 6.89 -12.75 -0.43
C TRP A 113 6.61 -12.23 0.98
N HIS A 114 7.38 -11.26 1.47
CA HIS A 114 7.10 -10.61 2.75
C HIS A 114 5.73 -9.90 2.74
N TYR A 115 5.40 -9.22 1.66
CA TYR A 115 4.08 -8.59 1.52
C TYR A 115 2.95 -9.62 1.49
N GLN A 116 3.09 -10.69 0.70
CA GLN A 116 2.10 -11.76 0.63
C GLN A 116 1.95 -12.47 1.98
N TRP A 117 3.06 -12.71 2.67
CA TRP A 117 3.05 -13.27 4.02
C TRP A 117 2.31 -12.34 4.99
N ALA A 118 2.60 -11.05 4.98
CA ALA A 118 1.93 -10.08 5.86
C ALA A 118 0.41 -10.05 5.60
N VAL A 119 -0.02 -10.15 4.35
CA VAL A 119 -1.45 -10.25 4.02
C VAL A 119 -2.05 -11.55 4.55
N ALA A 120 -1.41 -12.68 4.32
CA ALA A 120 -1.95 -14.00 4.66
C ALA A 120 -1.91 -14.30 6.16
N GLU A 121 -0.84 -13.86 6.85
CA GLU A 121 -0.58 -14.26 8.23
C GLU A 121 -0.90 -13.18 9.27
N LEU A 122 -0.95 -11.91 8.88
CA LEU A 122 -1.25 -10.80 9.79
C LEU A 122 -2.58 -10.13 9.47
N PHE A 123 -2.77 -9.70 8.23
CA PHE A 123 -3.94 -8.90 7.86
C PHE A 123 -5.23 -9.74 7.82
N LEU A 124 -5.25 -10.82 7.07
CA LEU A 124 -6.46 -11.67 6.92
C LEU A 124 -6.91 -12.28 8.24
N PRO A 125 -6.05 -12.88 9.08
CA PRO A 125 -6.47 -13.40 10.39
C PRO A 125 -7.04 -12.32 11.30
N GLY A 126 -6.43 -11.12 11.29
CA GLY A 126 -6.94 -9.98 12.04
C GLY A 126 -8.31 -9.47 11.57
N LEU A 127 -8.63 -9.68 10.29
CA LEU A 127 -9.88 -9.24 9.67
C LEU A 127 -11.01 -10.27 9.84
N VAL A 128 -10.75 -11.54 9.52
CA VAL A 128 -11.79 -12.58 9.45
C VAL A 128 -11.82 -13.49 10.67
N GLY A 129 -10.81 -13.42 11.53
CA GLY A 129 -10.66 -14.26 12.73
C GLY A 129 -9.91 -15.56 12.46
N ALA A 130 -9.32 -16.10 13.54
CA ALA A 130 -8.46 -17.29 13.45
C ALA A 130 -9.24 -18.55 13.06
N GLU A 131 -10.49 -18.69 13.49
CA GLU A 131 -11.34 -19.85 13.19
C GLU A 131 -11.60 -19.96 11.68
N LEU A 132 -12.09 -18.88 11.05
CA LEU A 132 -12.33 -18.89 9.61
C LEU A 132 -11.03 -19.09 8.80
N MET A 133 -9.92 -18.53 9.27
CA MET A 133 -8.62 -18.76 8.63
C MET A 133 -8.18 -20.22 8.72
N ALA A 134 -8.44 -20.90 9.84
CA ALA A 134 -8.15 -22.33 9.97
C ALA A 134 -9.00 -23.16 9.00
N ASP A 135 -10.28 -22.86 8.88
CA ASP A 135 -11.17 -23.55 7.95
C ASP A 135 -10.81 -23.32 6.49
N LEU A 136 -10.42 -22.09 6.13
CA LEU A 136 -9.93 -21.77 4.78
C LEU A 136 -8.65 -22.55 4.45
N ARG A 137 -7.70 -22.66 5.39
CA ARG A 137 -6.44 -23.41 5.22
C ARG A 137 -6.67 -24.91 5.13
N ALA A 138 -7.65 -25.41 5.85
CA ALA A 138 -8.07 -26.80 5.80
C ALA A 138 -8.89 -27.17 4.56
N GLY A 139 -9.29 -26.20 3.75
CA GLY A 139 -10.15 -26.39 2.59
C GLY A 139 -11.62 -26.69 2.94
N HIS A 140 -12.04 -26.39 4.17
CA HIS A 140 -13.41 -26.62 4.63
C HIS A 140 -14.38 -25.58 4.09
N VAL A 141 -13.89 -24.42 3.65
CA VAL A 141 -14.70 -23.34 3.05
C VAL A 141 -14.60 -23.46 1.53
N SER A 142 -15.70 -23.81 0.89
CA SER A 142 -15.84 -23.74 -0.56
C SER A 142 -16.62 -22.48 -0.92
N LEU A 143 -15.96 -21.54 -1.60
CA LEU A 143 -16.67 -20.43 -2.23
C LEU A 143 -17.16 -20.91 -3.61
N PRO A 144 -18.46 -20.85 -3.89
CA PRO A 144 -18.97 -21.12 -5.23
C PRO A 144 -18.55 -19.97 -6.14
N LEU A 145 -17.28 -19.97 -6.56
CA LEU A 145 -16.79 -19.04 -7.56
C LEU A 145 -17.30 -19.53 -8.93
N PRO A 146 -17.89 -18.66 -9.75
CA PRO A 146 -18.22 -18.98 -11.14
C PRO A 146 -16.96 -19.46 -11.87
N GLU A 147 -17.12 -20.26 -12.89
CA GLU A 147 -16.02 -20.64 -13.79
C GLU A 147 -15.34 -19.36 -14.33
N GLY A 148 -14.07 -19.18 -13.97
CA GLY A 148 -13.34 -17.93 -14.13
C GLY A 148 -13.42 -17.07 -12.88
N LEU A 149 -12.27 -16.57 -12.43
CA LEU A 149 -12.13 -15.67 -11.27
C LEU A 149 -12.75 -14.30 -11.56
N THR A 150 -14.09 -14.21 -11.50
CA THR A 150 -14.82 -12.95 -11.57
C THR A 150 -15.22 -12.52 -10.18
N LEU A 151 -14.80 -11.34 -9.77
CA LEU A 151 -15.29 -10.73 -8.52
C LEU A 151 -16.73 -10.23 -8.74
N PRO A 152 -17.68 -10.62 -7.87
CA PRO A 152 -19.03 -10.05 -7.91
C PRO A 152 -19.00 -8.53 -7.71
N TYR A 153 -19.87 -7.80 -8.39
CA TYR A 153 -20.01 -6.35 -8.21
C TYR A 153 -20.35 -5.99 -6.77
N GLU A 154 -21.20 -6.77 -6.12
CA GLU A 154 -21.59 -6.59 -4.73
C GLU A 154 -20.40 -6.68 -3.78
N PHE A 155 -19.41 -7.51 -4.10
CA PHE A 155 -18.17 -7.55 -3.34
C PHE A 155 -17.30 -6.33 -3.63
N ALA A 156 -17.02 -6.04 -4.90
CA ALA A 156 -16.09 -4.99 -5.30
C ALA A 156 -16.57 -3.58 -4.91
N ASP A 157 -17.87 -3.31 -5.05
CA ASP A 157 -18.46 -1.98 -4.87
C ASP A 157 -19.13 -1.78 -3.51
N ALA A 158 -19.39 -2.84 -2.77
CA ALA A 158 -20.01 -2.76 -1.44
C ALA A 158 -19.19 -3.47 -0.37
N ALA A 159 -19.17 -4.80 -0.33
CA ALA A 159 -18.59 -5.55 0.79
C ALA A 159 -17.10 -5.26 1.02
N TYR A 160 -16.30 -5.16 -0.03
CA TYR A 160 -14.88 -4.84 0.06
C TYR A 160 -14.61 -3.43 0.64
N ARG A 161 -15.61 -2.53 0.56
CA ARG A 161 -15.47 -1.13 1.01
C ARG A 161 -15.87 -0.91 2.47
N TYR A 162 -16.10 -1.97 3.24
CA TYR A 162 -16.46 -1.93 4.68
C TYR A 162 -15.50 -1.04 5.50
N GLY A 163 -14.23 -0.98 5.11
CA GLY A 163 -13.19 -0.19 5.77
C GLY A 163 -13.46 1.30 5.84
N HIS A 164 -14.34 1.86 5.00
CA HIS A 164 -14.72 3.27 5.07
C HIS A 164 -15.29 3.67 6.44
N SER A 165 -16.04 2.76 7.10
CA SER A 165 -16.58 3.01 8.45
C SER A 165 -15.54 2.92 9.56
N GLN A 166 -14.40 2.29 9.29
CA GLN A 166 -13.33 2.07 10.27
C GLN A 166 -12.35 3.24 10.35
N ILE A 167 -12.41 4.19 9.40
CA ILE A 167 -11.52 5.34 9.34
C ILE A 167 -11.94 6.37 10.40
N ARG A 168 -10.95 6.93 11.11
CA ARG A 168 -11.15 8.02 12.08
C ARG A 168 -11.20 9.38 11.39
N GLN A 169 -11.81 10.36 12.04
CA GLN A 169 -11.80 11.77 11.59
C GLN A 169 -10.39 12.40 11.65
N SER A 170 -9.55 11.93 12.57
CA SER A 170 -8.20 12.44 12.78
C SER A 170 -7.27 11.34 13.30
N TYR A 171 -5.97 11.54 13.09
CA TYR A 171 -4.90 10.65 13.53
C TYR A 171 -3.74 11.44 14.10
N ARG A 172 -3.07 10.87 15.12
CA ARG A 172 -1.72 11.31 15.50
C ARG A 172 -0.70 10.62 14.61
N ILE A 173 0.34 11.35 14.24
CA ILE A 173 1.47 10.82 13.46
C ILE A 173 2.72 10.62 14.30
N ALA A 174 2.77 11.22 15.51
CA ALA A 174 3.83 11.02 16.48
C ALA A 174 3.25 10.93 17.89
N PRO A 175 3.91 10.23 18.82
CA PRO A 175 3.51 10.18 20.23
C PRO A 175 3.46 11.61 20.84
N GLY A 176 2.40 11.91 21.57
CA GLY A 176 2.21 13.23 22.18
C GLY A 176 1.84 14.37 21.24
N ALA A 177 1.83 14.14 19.91
CA ALA A 177 1.41 15.15 18.95
C ALA A 177 -0.11 15.35 18.94
N GLU A 178 -0.55 16.54 18.59
CA GLU A 178 -1.97 16.81 18.34
C GLU A 178 -2.49 16.01 17.14
N PRO A 179 -3.73 15.51 17.20
CA PRO A 179 -4.34 14.80 16.09
C PRO A 179 -4.50 15.73 14.88
N LEU A 180 -4.15 15.22 13.70
CA LEU A 180 -4.34 15.87 12.41
C LEU A 180 -5.60 15.32 11.74
N SER A 181 -6.40 16.19 11.14
CA SER A 181 -7.60 15.79 10.38
C SER A 181 -7.20 14.92 9.20
N ILE A 182 -8.02 13.90 8.89
CA ILE A 182 -7.79 13.07 7.69
C ILE A 182 -7.73 13.95 6.43
N PHE A 183 -8.56 14.99 6.35
CA PHE A 183 -8.53 16.05 5.37
C PHE A 183 -8.84 17.40 6.06
N PRO A 184 -8.12 18.47 5.72
CA PRO A 184 -7.06 18.59 4.71
C PRO A 184 -5.64 18.27 5.21
N ASP A 185 -5.43 17.98 6.52
CA ASP A 185 -4.09 17.96 7.09
C ASP A 185 -3.22 16.79 6.56
N LEU A 186 -3.83 15.61 6.40
CA LEU A 186 -3.14 14.39 5.98
C LEU A 186 -3.28 14.11 4.47
N ILE A 187 -3.83 15.04 3.69
CA ILE A 187 -3.89 14.90 2.23
C ILE A 187 -2.48 14.83 1.64
N GLY A 188 -2.32 14.01 0.61
CA GLY A 188 -1.08 13.83 -0.15
C GLY A 188 -0.91 14.82 -1.30
N PHE A 189 -0.33 14.35 -2.40
CA PHE A 189 0.00 15.09 -3.63
C PHE A 189 0.86 16.31 -3.41
N ARG A 190 1.67 16.30 -2.36
CA ARG A 190 2.57 17.39 -1.97
C ARG A 190 3.83 16.85 -1.29
N PRO A 191 4.95 17.59 -1.34
CA PRO A 191 6.14 17.22 -0.58
C PRO A 191 5.84 17.03 0.90
N VAL A 192 6.42 15.98 1.48
CA VAL A 192 6.24 15.67 2.90
C VAL A 192 7.49 16.14 3.67
N PRO A 193 7.36 17.13 4.56
CA PRO A 193 8.45 17.55 5.42
C PRO A 193 8.89 16.42 6.36
N ALA A 194 10.16 16.39 6.73
CA ALA A 194 10.71 15.37 7.63
C ALA A 194 9.96 15.28 8.97
N GLN A 195 9.43 16.41 9.47
CA GLN A 195 8.67 16.49 10.71
C GLN A 195 7.29 15.80 10.63
N ARG A 196 6.86 15.44 9.43
CA ARG A 196 5.60 14.70 9.18
C ARG A 196 5.84 13.22 8.91
N ASP A 197 6.93 12.68 9.43
CA ASP A 197 7.10 11.22 9.41
C ASP A 197 6.12 10.54 10.37
N VAL A 198 5.72 9.33 10.03
CA VAL A 198 4.72 8.56 10.80
C VAL A 198 5.43 7.58 11.73
N ASP A 199 5.15 7.69 13.01
CA ASP A 199 5.53 6.65 13.97
C ASP A 199 4.54 5.48 13.85
N TRP A 200 4.99 4.42 13.23
CA TRP A 200 4.16 3.25 12.93
C TRP A 200 3.69 2.50 14.16
N ARG A 201 4.30 2.71 15.34
CA ARG A 201 3.81 2.17 16.61
C ARG A 201 2.44 2.72 17.00
N LEU A 202 2.05 3.86 16.44
CA LEU A 202 0.69 4.41 16.56
C LEU A 202 -0.34 3.70 15.67
N MET A 203 0.09 2.86 14.74
CA MET A 203 -0.77 2.18 13.76
C MET A 203 -0.76 0.66 13.95
N PHE A 204 0.34 0.11 14.40
CA PHE A 204 0.53 -1.33 14.56
C PHE A 204 1.09 -1.64 15.94
N ASP A 205 0.61 -2.72 16.54
CA ASP A 205 1.27 -3.30 17.71
C ASP A 205 2.62 -3.88 17.26
N GLY A 206 3.62 -3.80 18.10
CA GLY A 206 4.92 -4.44 17.85
C GLY A 206 4.83 -5.96 17.87
N PRO A 207 5.93 -6.65 17.54
CA PRO A 207 6.03 -8.09 17.70
C PRO A 207 5.57 -8.52 19.09
N ASP A 208 4.80 -9.61 19.16
CA ASP A 208 4.25 -10.16 20.41
C ASP A 208 3.32 -9.20 21.19
N GLY A 209 2.77 -8.18 20.52
CA GLY A 209 1.93 -7.16 21.15
C GLY A 209 2.70 -6.14 21.99
N ALA A 210 4.02 -6.07 21.84
CA ALA A 210 4.84 -5.06 22.50
C ALA A 210 4.45 -3.66 22.03
N THR A 211 4.16 -2.77 22.98
CA THR A 211 3.70 -1.40 22.66
C THR A 211 4.74 -0.33 22.97
N ASP A 212 5.86 -0.67 23.62
CA ASP A 212 6.85 0.29 24.13
C ASP A 212 6.21 1.48 24.87
N GLY A 213 5.06 1.26 25.53
CA GLY A 213 4.27 2.30 26.17
C GLY A 213 3.47 3.19 25.21
N ILE A 214 3.43 2.86 23.91
CA ILE A 214 2.65 3.57 22.90
C ILE A 214 1.45 2.71 22.50
N GLU A 215 0.25 3.24 22.71
CA GLU A 215 -0.98 2.56 22.30
C GLU A 215 -1.31 2.86 20.83
N ALA A 216 -1.50 1.79 20.05
CA ALA A 216 -1.92 1.91 18.64
C ALA A 216 -3.33 2.51 18.53
N GLN A 217 -3.52 3.38 17.57
CA GLN A 217 -4.81 4.02 17.27
C GLN A 217 -5.72 3.02 16.56
N ARG A 218 -6.51 2.29 17.34
CA ARG A 218 -7.41 1.25 16.82
C ARG A 218 -8.38 1.80 15.79
N ALA A 219 -8.68 1.00 14.77
CA ALA A 219 -9.75 1.27 13.82
C ALA A 219 -11.09 1.41 14.53
N LEU A 220 -12.02 2.16 13.95
CA LEU A 220 -13.39 2.19 14.43
C LEU A 220 -14.08 0.84 14.10
N ARG A 221 -15.17 0.55 14.79
CA ARG A 221 -15.99 -0.63 14.49
C ARG A 221 -16.66 -0.49 13.12
N ILE A 222 -16.82 -1.60 12.43
CA ILE A 222 -17.62 -1.66 11.20
C ILE A 222 -19.06 -1.22 11.53
N SER A 223 -19.57 -0.26 10.78
CA SER A 223 -20.93 0.29 10.98
C SER A 223 -21.44 0.91 9.68
N GLU A 224 -22.68 1.38 9.69
CA GLU A 224 -23.31 2.13 8.61
C GLU A 224 -22.82 3.59 8.51
N ARG A 225 -21.94 4.03 9.41
CA ARG A 225 -21.44 5.41 9.48
C ARG A 225 -20.03 5.50 8.89
N MET A 226 -19.73 6.63 8.27
CA MET A 226 -18.39 6.97 7.84
C MET A 226 -18.05 8.42 8.21
N PRO A 227 -16.78 8.80 8.30
CA PRO A 227 -16.37 10.18 8.53
C PRO A 227 -16.92 11.12 7.46
N VAL A 228 -17.37 12.30 7.87
CA VAL A 228 -17.92 13.33 6.94
C VAL A 228 -16.89 13.69 5.87
N ALA A 229 -15.60 13.71 6.21
CA ALA A 229 -14.52 13.96 5.27
C ALA A 229 -14.45 12.97 4.10
N LEU A 230 -14.93 11.72 4.27
CA LEU A 230 -15.03 10.73 3.19
C LEU A 230 -16.28 10.91 2.33
N ILE A 231 -17.31 11.57 2.83
CA ILE A 231 -18.54 11.87 2.06
C ILE A 231 -18.28 13.03 1.10
N ARG A 232 -17.42 13.97 1.51
CA ARG A 232 -17.05 15.17 0.75
C ARG A 232 -15.54 15.18 0.57
N LEU A 233 -15.05 14.42 -0.41
CA LEU A 233 -13.62 14.39 -0.70
C LEU A 233 -13.10 15.75 -1.16
N PRO A 234 -11.89 16.18 -0.76
CA PRO A 234 -11.20 17.31 -1.33
C PRO A 234 -11.10 17.22 -2.86
N GLN A 235 -11.10 18.38 -3.51
CA GLN A 235 -11.06 18.43 -4.98
C GLN A 235 -9.83 17.74 -5.57
N GLU A 236 -8.70 17.82 -4.88
CA GLU A 236 -7.43 17.15 -5.25
C GLU A 236 -7.58 15.64 -5.35
N LEU A 237 -8.42 15.04 -4.51
CA LEU A 237 -8.72 13.61 -4.55
C LEU A 237 -9.79 13.28 -5.59
N SER A 238 -10.81 14.10 -5.73
CA SER A 238 -11.88 13.90 -6.70
C SER A 238 -11.42 14.15 -8.13
N GLY A 239 -10.54 15.12 -8.37
CA GLY A 239 -9.95 15.41 -9.67
C GLY A 239 -8.94 14.35 -10.16
N ALA A 240 -8.31 13.61 -9.27
CA ALA A 240 -7.41 12.51 -9.64
C ALA A 240 -8.14 11.27 -10.18
N VAL A 241 -9.47 11.24 -10.09
CA VAL A 241 -10.33 10.13 -10.51
C VAL A 241 -11.06 10.44 -11.85
N ALA A 242 -10.94 11.67 -12.34
CA ALA A 242 -11.53 12.10 -13.61
C ALA A 242 -10.69 11.76 -14.84
#